data_cc821bd3458b8fe05e7fb4d4cc0c8976
#
_entry.id   cc821bd3458b8fe05e7fb4d4cc0c8976
#
_cell.length_a   1.000
_cell.length_b   1.000
_cell.length_c   1.000
_cell.angle_alpha   90.00
_cell.angle_beta   90.00
_cell.angle_gamma   90.00
#
_symmetry.space_group_name_H-M   'P 1'
#
loop_
_entity.id
_entity.type
_entity.pdbx_description
1 polymer ?
#
loop_
_entity_poly.entity_id
_entity_poly.type
_entity_poly.pdbx_seq_one_letter_code
_entity_poly.pdbx_strand_id
1 'polypeptide(L)'
;MLKVRVFTAIALLVALLTCLFYLPASYWNAIVLFSIGVGAKEWAAFARYGSTLKWLYVLLTVLLAFGLMQAGSEAAIPLFLLAALCWVLLVPLWLGFGWPTTNPYLMALMGCLVLLPTMLALVQLRAVPWLLLSIMAVVWVADSAAYFAGRRFGRHKLAPTISPGKTWEGVLGSLLAVALYAIVIFRFTTLPHRLFGDSIYGLIMFVVALWLLTCFSILGDLLESWMKRQAGLKDSGSVLPGHGGLLDRIDALTSTLPLAALVLIFANELSI
;
A
#
# COMPACT_ATOMS: atom_id res chain seq x y z
N MET A 1 -6.01 4.41 -26.29
CA MET A 1 -6.07 4.22 -24.83
C MET A 1 -4.85 3.45 -24.25
N LEU A 2 -4.39 2.32 -24.84
CA LEU A 2 -3.22 1.57 -24.32
C LEU A 2 -1.93 2.39 -24.29
N LYS A 3 -1.63 3.12 -25.37
CA LYS A 3 -0.42 3.98 -25.48
C LYS A 3 -0.33 5.03 -24.36
N VAL A 4 -1.45 5.68 -24.02
CA VAL A 4 -1.49 6.69 -22.93
C VAL A 4 -1.19 6.02 -21.58
N ARG A 5 -1.76 4.84 -21.32
CA ARG A 5 -1.49 4.09 -20.08
C ARG A 5 -0.04 3.67 -19.95
N VAL A 6 0.56 3.14 -21.02
CA VAL A 6 1.98 2.75 -20.99
C VAL A 6 2.86 3.98 -20.78
N PHE A 7 2.60 5.08 -21.48
CA PHE A 7 3.38 6.32 -21.31
C PHE A 7 3.29 6.88 -19.90
N THR A 8 2.08 6.97 -19.32
CA THR A 8 1.92 7.46 -17.94
C THR A 8 2.55 6.53 -16.91
N ALA A 9 2.48 5.19 -17.10
CA ALA A 9 3.14 4.24 -16.21
C ALA A 9 4.67 4.40 -16.23
N ILE A 10 5.26 4.55 -17.43
CA ILE A 10 6.70 4.79 -17.57
C ILE A 10 7.08 6.14 -16.96
N ALA A 11 6.31 7.20 -17.23
CA ALA A 11 6.57 8.52 -16.67
C ALA A 11 6.52 8.52 -15.14
N LEU A 12 5.51 7.86 -14.54
CA LEU A 12 5.39 7.71 -13.09
C LEU A 12 6.54 6.90 -12.51
N LEU A 13 6.96 5.82 -13.16
CA LEU A 13 8.09 5.01 -12.71
C LEU A 13 9.40 5.82 -12.77
N VAL A 14 9.66 6.53 -13.86
CA VAL A 14 10.84 7.41 -13.99
C VAL A 14 10.81 8.50 -12.93
N ALA A 15 9.66 9.16 -12.71
CA ALA A 15 9.50 10.17 -11.68
C ALA A 15 9.77 9.58 -10.29
N LEU A 16 9.20 8.42 -9.96
CA LEU A 16 9.43 7.74 -8.70
C LEU A 16 10.91 7.44 -8.48
N LEU A 17 11.60 6.83 -9.47
CA LEU A 17 13.02 6.49 -9.36
C LEU A 17 13.88 7.75 -9.22
N THR A 18 13.57 8.81 -9.97
CA THR A 18 14.27 10.09 -9.85
C THR A 18 14.08 10.69 -8.46
N CYS A 19 12.85 10.72 -7.94
CA CYS A 19 12.55 11.23 -6.60
C CYS A 19 13.23 10.39 -5.51
N LEU A 20 13.26 9.08 -5.68
CA LEU A 20 13.78 8.15 -4.69
C LEU A 20 15.31 8.19 -4.61
N PHE A 21 16.01 8.25 -5.74
CA PHE A 21 17.46 8.10 -5.79
C PHE A 21 18.25 9.40 -5.93
N TYR A 22 17.67 10.44 -6.54
CA TYR A 22 18.40 11.64 -6.91
C TYR A 22 17.96 12.91 -6.17
N LEU A 23 16.69 13.01 -5.72
CA LEU A 23 16.25 14.22 -5.04
C LEU A 23 16.64 14.22 -3.56
N PRO A 24 16.90 15.39 -2.95
CA PRO A 24 17.04 15.55 -1.50
C PRO A 24 15.79 15.05 -0.74
N ALA A 25 15.99 14.63 0.53
CA ALA A 25 14.91 14.12 1.36
C ALA A 25 13.75 15.13 1.55
N SER A 26 14.07 16.43 1.58
CA SER A 26 13.05 17.49 1.69
C SER A 26 12.05 17.50 0.55
N TYR A 27 12.52 17.29 -0.69
CA TYR A 27 11.62 17.20 -1.85
C TYR A 27 10.76 15.92 -1.81
N TRP A 28 11.36 14.78 -1.41
CA TRP A 28 10.60 13.55 -1.21
C TRP A 28 9.49 13.75 -0.17
N ASN A 29 9.83 14.32 0.98
CA ASN A 29 8.87 14.60 2.05
C ASN A 29 7.74 15.53 1.58
N ALA A 30 8.06 16.56 0.79
CA ALA A 30 7.06 17.45 0.20
C ALA A 30 6.13 16.71 -0.79
N ILE A 31 6.68 15.83 -1.64
CA ILE A 31 5.90 15.02 -2.58
C ILE A 31 4.98 14.06 -1.83
N VAL A 32 5.48 13.39 -0.79
CA VAL A 32 4.70 12.48 0.04
C VAL A 32 3.58 13.25 0.75
N LEU A 33 3.87 14.43 1.32
CA LEU A 33 2.87 15.27 1.97
C LEU A 33 1.79 15.76 0.99
N PHE A 34 2.19 16.16 -0.22
CA PHE A 34 1.24 16.50 -1.29
C PHE A 34 0.36 15.30 -1.66
N SER A 35 0.97 14.11 -1.78
CA SER A 35 0.26 12.87 -2.11
C SER A 35 -0.77 12.52 -1.03
N ILE A 36 -0.47 12.76 0.24
CA ILE A 36 -1.43 12.60 1.34
C ILE A 36 -2.62 13.55 1.19
N GLY A 37 -2.40 14.80 0.80
CA GLY A 37 -3.48 15.74 0.51
C GLY A 37 -4.41 15.26 -0.61
N VAL A 38 -3.82 14.72 -1.68
CA VAL A 38 -4.59 14.10 -2.78
C VAL A 38 -5.34 12.87 -2.30
N GLY A 39 -4.67 11.94 -1.59
CA GLY A 39 -5.29 10.75 -1.03
C GLY A 39 -6.43 11.06 -0.05
N ALA A 40 -6.25 12.06 0.82
CA ALA A 40 -7.30 12.52 1.74
C ALA A 40 -8.51 13.10 1.00
N LYS A 41 -8.28 13.83 -0.10
CA LYS A 41 -9.35 14.33 -0.96
C LYS A 41 -10.13 13.19 -1.62
N GLU A 42 -9.45 12.17 -2.11
CA GLU A 42 -10.08 10.98 -2.70
C GLU A 42 -10.80 10.15 -1.64
N TRP A 43 -10.21 9.98 -0.46
CA TRP A 43 -10.88 9.31 0.67
C TRP A 43 -12.15 10.03 1.12
N ALA A 44 -12.13 11.36 1.14
CA ALA A 44 -13.31 12.17 1.45
C ALA A 44 -14.47 11.93 0.45
N ALA A 45 -14.18 11.54 -0.80
CA ALA A 45 -15.20 11.13 -1.75
C ALA A 45 -15.80 9.76 -1.39
N PHE A 46 -15.01 8.81 -0.89
CA PHE A 46 -15.53 7.54 -0.35
C PHE A 46 -16.44 7.76 0.86
N ALA A 47 -16.07 8.71 1.72
CA ALA A 47 -16.86 9.09 2.88
C ALA A 47 -18.09 9.95 2.53
N ARG A 48 -18.25 10.35 1.27
CA ARG A 48 -19.32 11.21 0.76
C ARG A 48 -19.42 12.55 1.49
N TYR A 49 -18.27 13.12 1.88
CA TYR A 49 -18.25 14.41 2.58
C TYR A 49 -18.69 15.56 1.68
N GLY A 50 -19.55 16.44 2.23
CA GLY A 50 -19.86 17.71 1.60
C GLY A 50 -18.63 18.61 1.45
N SER A 51 -18.72 19.65 0.63
CA SER A 51 -17.58 20.49 0.26
C SER A 51 -16.76 21.00 1.46
N THR A 52 -17.42 21.55 2.47
CA THR A 52 -16.77 22.10 3.67
C THR A 52 -16.05 21.01 4.46
N LEU A 53 -16.74 19.90 4.77
CA LEU A 53 -16.17 18.80 5.56
C LEU A 53 -15.00 18.12 4.80
N LYS A 54 -15.11 17.98 3.49
CA LYS A 54 -14.05 17.48 2.64
C LYS A 54 -12.74 18.28 2.80
N TRP A 55 -12.82 19.61 2.64
CA TRP A 55 -11.62 20.43 2.73
C TRP A 55 -11.08 20.55 4.15
N LEU A 56 -11.96 20.53 5.15
CA LEU A 56 -11.56 20.45 6.55
C LEU A 56 -10.81 19.14 6.83
N TYR A 57 -11.32 18.01 6.37
CA TYR A 57 -10.68 16.70 6.52
C TYR A 57 -9.32 16.68 5.83
N VAL A 58 -9.20 17.19 4.60
CA VAL A 58 -7.93 17.29 3.87
C VAL A 58 -6.94 18.13 4.66
N LEU A 59 -7.34 19.33 5.11
CA LEU A 59 -6.49 20.23 5.88
C LEU A 59 -6.00 19.56 7.17
N LEU A 60 -6.90 19.00 7.95
CA LEU A 60 -6.56 18.33 9.22
C LEU A 60 -5.63 17.12 9.00
N THR A 61 -5.88 16.32 7.96
CA THR A 61 -5.03 15.17 7.63
C THR A 61 -3.63 15.63 7.23
N VAL A 62 -3.50 16.68 6.42
CA VAL A 62 -2.19 17.23 6.00
C VAL A 62 -1.46 17.84 7.18
N LEU A 63 -2.13 18.61 8.04
CA LEU A 63 -1.52 19.17 9.26
C LEU A 63 -1.06 18.08 10.22
N LEU A 64 -1.86 17.05 10.43
CA LEU A 64 -1.48 15.90 11.26
C LEU A 64 -0.31 15.14 10.65
N ALA A 65 -0.31 14.91 9.34
CA ALA A 65 0.81 14.30 8.62
C ALA A 65 2.10 15.12 8.80
N PHE A 66 2.03 16.44 8.61
CA PHE A 66 3.17 17.33 8.81
C PHE A 66 3.67 17.30 10.26
N GLY A 67 2.76 17.35 11.25
CA GLY A 67 3.11 17.23 12.66
C GLY A 67 3.81 15.92 13.00
N LEU A 68 3.31 14.79 12.47
CA LEU A 68 3.93 13.47 12.62
C LEU A 68 5.33 13.40 11.99
N MET A 69 5.53 14.03 10.83
CA MET A 69 6.87 14.12 10.22
C MET A 69 7.86 14.89 11.08
N GLN A 70 7.40 15.92 11.82
CA GLN A 70 8.25 16.73 12.71
C GLN A 70 8.47 16.07 14.07
N ALA A 71 7.52 15.25 14.53
CA ALA A 71 7.64 14.50 15.79
C ALA A 71 8.72 13.39 15.73
N GLY A 72 9.24 13.11 14.51
CA GLY A 72 10.29 12.12 14.32
C GLY A 72 9.79 10.68 14.45
N SER A 73 10.74 9.81 14.62
CA SER A 73 10.54 8.36 14.57
C SER A 73 9.82 7.77 15.80
N GLU A 74 9.85 8.44 16.96
CA GLU A 74 9.17 7.95 18.17
C GLU A 74 7.65 7.82 17.97
N ALA A 75 7.05 8.74 17.19
CA ALA A 75 5.63 8.69 16.86
C ALA A 75 5.28 7.57 15.86
N ALA A 76 6.26 7.00 15.18
CA ALA A 76 6.04 6.02 14.12
C ALA A 76 5.65 4.64 14.67
N ILE A 77 6.30 4.15 15.72
CA ILE A 77 6.03 2.81 16.27
C ILE A 77 4.58 2.66 16.71
N PRO A 78 4.00 3.54 17.56
CA PRO A 78 2.59 3.44 17.93
C PRO A 78 1.65 3.46 16.73
N LEU A 79 1.95 4.30 15.73
CA LEU A 79 1.14 4.42 14.54
C LEU A 79 1.21 3.16 13.66
N PHE A 80 2.39 2.55 13.50
CA PHE A 80 2.55 1.29 12.77
C PHE A 80 1.91 0.11 13.51
N LEU A 81 1.98 0.07 14.85
CA LEU A 81 1.27 -0.93 15.65
C LEU A 81 -0.25 -0.81 15.47
N LEU A 82 -0.77 0.42 15.48
CA LEU A 82 -2.18 0.67 15.25
C LEU A 82 -2.59 0.29 13.81
N ALA A 83 -1.74 0.58 12.81
CA ALA A 83 -1.94 0.12 11.45
C ALA A 83 -1.92 -1.40 11.35
N ALA A 84 -0.98 -2.07 12.03
CA ALA A 84 -0.92 -3.54 12.05
C ALA A 84 -2.20 -4.13 12.65
N LEU A 85 -2.68 -3.59 13.77
CA LEU A 85 -3.94 -4.01 14.38
C LEU A 85 -5.12 -3.81 13.41
N CYS A 86 -5.14 -2.66 12.71
CA CYS A 86 -6.15 -2.37 11.69
C CYS A 86 -6.11 -3.39 10.54
N TRP A 87 -4.95 -3.64 9.95
CA TRP A 87 -4.81 -4.52 8.78
C TRP A 87 -4.92 -6.00 9.12
N VAL A 88 -4.51 -6.44 10.32
CA VAL A 88 -4.57 -7.85 10.73
C VAL A 88 -5.95 -8.23 11.25
N LEU A 89 -6.64 -7.34 11.96
CA LEU A 89 -7.92 -7.65 12.61
C LEU A 89 -9.08 -6.88 12.01
N LEU A 90 -9.03 -5.55 12.00
CA LEU A 90 -10.19 -4.73 11.67
C LEU A 90 -10.61 -4.86 10.21
N VAL A 91 -9.67 -4.80 9.26
CA VAL A 91 -9.97 -4.86 7.82
C VAL A 91 -10.53 -6.23 7.40
N PRO A 92 -9.93 -7.38 7.78
CA PRO A 92 -10.53 -8.69 7.49
C PRO A 92 -11.93 -8.87 8.06
N LEU A 93 -12.16 -8.41 9.30
CA LEU A 93 -13.50 -8.45 9.92
C LEU A 93 -14.47 -7.54 9.17
N TRP A 94 -14.03 -6.32 8.82
CA TRP A 94 -14.86 -5.37 8.07
C TRP A 94 -15.31 -5.94 6.72
N LEU A 95 -14.38 -6.50 5.96
CA LEU A 95 -14.68 -7.11 4.66
C LEU A 95 -15.52 -8.39 4.80
N GLY A 96 -15.25 -9.19 5.83
CA GLY A 96 -15.97 -10.45 6.10
C GLY A 96 -17.43 -10.24 6.52
N PHE A 97 -17.68 -9.25 7.38
CA PHE A 97 -19.04 -8.89 7.82
C PHE A 97 -19.74 -7.90 6.90
N GLY A 98 -19.02 -7.30 5.93
CA GLY A 98 -19.61 -6.35 5.01
C GLY A 98 -20.13 -5.08 5.69
N TRP A 99 -19.43 -4.55 6.70
CA TRP A 99 -19.89 -3.38 7.46
C TRP A 99 -20.08 -2.15 6.55
N PRO A 100 -21.22 -1.44 6.68
CA PRO A 100 -21.48 -0.28 5.85
C PRO A 100 -20.60 0.92 6.24
N THR A 101 -20.27 1.74 5.26
CA THR A 101 -19.41 2.94 5.43
C THR A 101 -20.25 4.22 5.61
N THR A 102 -21.28 4.16 6.45
CA THR A 102 -22.22 5.29 6.61
C THR A 102 -21.83 6.29 7.69
N ASN A 103 -20.99 5.87 8.65
CA ASN A 103 -20.57 6.75 9.75
C ASN A 103 -19.39 7.64 9.30
N PRO A 104 -19.57 8.99 9.24
CA PRO A 104 -18.54 9.90 8.75
C PRO A 104 -17.30 9.95 9.66
N TYR A 105 -17.46 9.78 10.97
CA TYR A 105 -16.34 9.79 11.91
C TYR A 105 -15.48 8.51 11.78
N LEU A 106 -16.15 7.38 11.63
CA LEU A 106 -15.46 6.11 11.38
C LEU A 106 -14.69 6.15 10.05
N MET A 107 -15.29 6.74 9.01
CA MET A 107 -14.63 6.94 7.72
C MET A 107 -13.44 7.88 7.84
N ALA A 108 -13.53 8.97 8.62
CA ALA A 108 -12.39 9.86 8.88
C ALA A 108 -11.25 9.12 9.58
N LEU A 109 -11.57 8.37 10.63
CA LEU A 109 -10.59 7.57 11.38
C LEU A 109 -9.90 6.52 10.49
N MET A 110 -10.68 5.75 9.72
CA MET A 110 -10.13 4.76 8.79
C MET A 110 -9.23 5.38 7.74
N GLY A 111 -9.60 6.54 7.18
CA GLY A 111 -8.75 7.24 6.24
C GLY A 111 -7.43 7.69 6.86
N CYS A 112 -7.44 8.18 8.08
CA CYS A 112 -6.21 8.51 8.82
C CYS A 112 -5.36 7.25 9.08
N LEU A 113 -5.98 6.13 9.48
CA LEU A 113 -5.28 4.85 9.72
C LEU A 113 -4.70 4.21 8.45
N VAL A 114 -5.27 4.51 7.30
CA VAL A 114 -4.75 4.05 6.00
C VAL A 114 -3.64 4.98 5.51
N LEU A 115 -3.86 6.29 5.55
CA LEU A 115 -2.99 7.28 4.90
C LEU A 115 -1.74 7.63 5.73
N LEU A 116 -1.89 7.90 7.03
CA LEU A 116 -0.80 8.41 7.85
C LEU A 116 0.33 7.40 8.09
N PRO A 117 0.04 6.10 8.41
CA PRO A 117 1.10 5.11 8.52
C PRO A 117 1.82 4.88 7.19
N THR A 118 1.08 4.89 6.07
CA THR A 118 1.67 4.75 4.73
C THR A 118 2.63 5.89 4.43
N MET A 119 2.23 7.12 4.76
CA MET A 119 3.09 8.30 4.64
C MET A 119 4.38 8.14 5.45
N LEU A 120 4.27 7.81 6.75
CA LEU A 120 5.46 7.65 7.59
C LEU A 120 6.36 6.52 7.09
N ALA A 121 5.79 5.41 6.63
CA ALA A 121 6.56 4.32 6.04
C ALA A 121 7.32 4.77 4.78
N LEU A 122 6.70 5.54 3.89
CA LEU A 122 7.36 6.11 2.70
C LEU A 122 8.51 7.05 3.09
N VAL A 123 8.34 7.86 4.14
CA VAL A 123 9.37 8.79 4.62
C VAL A 123 10.54 8.02 5.23
N GLN A 124 10.27 7.05 6.11
CA GLN A 124 11.32 6.31 6.82
C GLN A 124 12.07 5.33 5.90
N LEU A 125 11.35 4.56 5.08
CA LEU A 125 11.95 3.58 4.17
C LEU A 125 12.79 4.24 3.07
N ARG A 126 12.58 5.54 2.81
CA ARG A 126 13.45 6.29 1.90
C ARG A 126 14.91 6.37 2.37
N ALA A 127 15.19 6.20 3.66
CA ALA A 127 16.56 6.11 4.14
C ALA A 127 17.34 4.95 3.48
N VAL A 128 16.62 3.90 3.05
CA VAL A 128 17.16 2.75 2.33
C VAL A 128 16.39 2.58 1.01
N PRO A 129 16.70 3.38 -0.04
CA PRO A 129 15.88 3.46 -1.26
C PRO A 129 15.66 2.13 -1.97
N TRP A 130 16.71 1.27 -2.01
CA TRP A 130 16.60 -0.06 -2.60
C TRP A 130 15.65 -0.98 -1.85
N LEU A 131 15.56 -0.82 -0.52
CA LEU A 131 14.62 -1.58 0.31
C LEU A 131 13.18 -1.16 0.02
N LEU A 132 12.89 0.16 0.00
CA LEU A 132 11.59 0.68 -0.37
C LEU A 132 11.17 0.18 -1.76
N LEU A 133 12.07 0.29 -2.75
CA LEU A 133 11.83 -0.20 -4.10
C LEU A 133 11.56 -1.71 -4.13
N SER A 134 12.31 -2.50 -3.34
CA SER A 134 12.10 -3.95 -3.26
C SER A 134 10.74 -4.32 -2.67
N ILE A 135 10.28 -3.60 -1.65
CA ILE A 135 8.95 -3.81 -1.06
C ILE A 135 7.85 -3.44 -2.09
N MET A 136 8.00 -2.31 -2.79
CA MET A 136 7.06 -1.94 -3.86
C MET A 136 7.06 -2.97 -4.99
N ALA A 137 8.22 -3.52 -5.34
CA ALA A 137 8.35 -4.55 -6.37
C ALA A 137 7.64 -5.85 -6.01
N VAL A 138 7.58 -6.25 -4.72
CA VAL A 138 6.75 -7.39 -4.27
C VAL A 138 5.30 -7.19 -4.69
N VAL A 139 4.74 -6.00 -4.43
CA VAL A 139 3.35 -5.67 -4.78
C VAL A 139 3.16 -5.70 -6.30
N TRP A 140 4.04 -5.05 -7.07
CA TRP A 140 3.94 -5.02 -8.53
C TRP A 140 4.08 -6.40 -9.19
N VAL A 141 4.96 -7.26 -8.66
CA VAL A 141 5.11 -8.65 -9.11
C VAL A 141 3.84 -9.44 -8.78
N ALA A 142 3.35 -9.30 -7.54
CA ALA A 142 2.13 -9.97 -7.10
C ALA A 142 0.93 -9.60 -7.97
N ASP A 143 0.67 -8.31 -8.18
CA ASP A 143 -0.47 -7.82 -8.96
C ASP A 143 -0.39 -8.22 -10.43
N SER A 144 0.81 -8.11 -11.02
CA SER A 144 1.03 -8.52 -12.41
C SER A 144 0.76 -10.02 -12.59
N ALA A 145 1.33 -10.85 -11.70
CA ALA A 145 1.16 -12.30 -11.76
C ALA A 145 -0.30 -12.70 -11.49
N ALA A 146 -0.95 -12.06 -10.49
CA ALA A 146 -2.36 -12.27 -10.19
C ALA A 146 -3.25 -11.95 -11.41
N TYR A 147 -2.96 -10.85 -12.10
CA TYR A 147 -3.70 -10.47 -13.31
C TYR A 147 -3.55 -11.52 -14.43
N PHE A 148 -2.34 -11.93 -14.76
CA PHE A 148 -2.11 -12.89 -15.85
C PHE A 148 -2.64 -14.29 -15.50
N ALA A 149 -2.38 -14.79 -14.28
CA ALA A 149 -2.88 -16.09 -13.83
C ALA A 149 -4.40 -16.10 -13.72
N GLY A 150 -4.99 -15.05 -13.11
CA GLY A 150 -6.44 -14.91 -12.99
C GLY A 150 -7.15 -14.80 -14.34
N ARG A 151 -6.56 -14.08 -15.30
CA ARG A 151 -7.10 -13.98 -16.65
C ARG A 151 -7.03 -15.30 -17.44
N ARG A 152 -5.96 -16.07 -17.27
CA ARG A 152 -5.71 -17.30 -18.02
C ARG A 152 -6.41 -18.52 -17.42
N PHE A 153 -6.41 -18.62 -16.09
CA PHE A 153 -6.82 -19.82 -15.36
C PHE A 153 -7.98 -19.58 -14.39
N GLY A 154 -8.40 -18.30 -14.16
CA GLY A 154 -9.37 -17.95 -13.12
C GLY A 154 -10.74 -18.57 -13.34
N ARG A 155 -11.14 -19.40 -12.38
CA ARG A 155 -12.46 -20.07 -12.32
C ARG A 155 -13.20 -19.71 -11.04
N HIS A 156 -12.49 -19.60 -9.93
CA HIS A 156 -13.06 -19.37 -8.61
C HIS A 156 -12.84 -17.91 -8.20
N LYS A 157 -13.94 -17.17 -8.02
CA LYS A 157 -13.90 -15.77 -7.62
C LYS A 157 -13.47 -15.62 -6.17
N LEU A 158 -12.56 -14.67 -5.89
CA LEU A 158 -12.09 -14.35 -4.53
C LEU A 158 -13.13 -13.52 -3.75
N ALA A 159 -13.61 -12.46 -4.35
CA ALA A 159 -14.56 -11.52 -3.72
C ALA A 159 -15.57 -11.00 -4.77
N PRO A 160 -16.60 -11.80 -5.13
CA PRO A 160 -17.50 -11.49 -6.26
C PRO A 160 -18.20 -10.14 -6.15
N THR A 161 -18.61 -9.76 -4.94
CA THR A 161 -19.37 -8.53 -4.65
C THR A 161 -18.50 -7.29 -4.58
N ILE A 162 -17.20 -7.43 -4.26
CA ILE A 162 -16.25 -6.34 -4.06
C ILE A 162 -15.45 -6.08 -5.34
N SER A 163 -14.76 -7.12 -5.80
CA SER A 163 -13.90 -7.09 -6.98
C SER A 163 -14.09 -8.36 -7.83
N PRO A 164 -15.04 -8.36 -8.78
CA PRO A 164 -15.38 -9.55 -9.56
C PRO A 164 -14.26 -10.04 -10.49
N GLY A 165 -13.21 -9.23 -10.68
CA GLY A 165 -12.03 -9.59 -11.46
C GLY A 165 -11.05 -10.50 -10.70
N LYS A 166 -11.03 -10.46 -9.38
CA LYS A 166 -10.08 -11.23 -8.54
C LYS A 166 -10.49 -12.69 -8.42
N THR A 167 -9.48 -13.58 -8.51
CA THR A 167 -9.69 -15.06 -8.48
C THR A 167 -8.67 -15.73 -7.57
N TRP A 168 -9.00 -16.88 -7.01
CA TRP A 168 -8.09 -17.69 -6.21
C TRP A 168 -6.88 -18.18 -7.01
N GLU A 169 -7.06 -18.50 -8.30
CA GLU A 169 -5.97 -18.87 -9.21
C GLU A 169 -5.01 -17.68 -9.42
N GLY A 170 -5.56 -16.46 -9.42
CA GLY A 170 -4.74 -15.24 -9.41
C GLY A 170 -3.90 -15.13 -8.14
N VAL A 171 -4.48 -15.39 -6.96
CA VAL A 171 -3.74 -15.42 -5.68
C VAL A 171 -2.62 -16.45 -5.73
N LEU A 172 -2.88 -17.68 -6.20
CA LEU A 172 -1.85 -18.71 -6.32
C LEU A 172 -0.73 -18.27 -7.29
N GLY A 173 -1.09 -17.65 -8.40
CA GLY A 173 -0.12 -17.10 -9.36
C GLY A 173 0.76 -16.02 -8.74
N SER A 174 0.19 -15.13 -7.92
CA SER A 174 0.96 -14.11 -7.21
C SER A 174 1.93 -14.72 -6.19
N LEU A 175 1.49 -15.70 -5.40
CA LEU A 175 2.34 -16.37 -4.43
C LEU A 175 3.53 -17.10 -5.09
N LEU A 176 3.31 -17.76 -6.23
CA LEU A 176 4.38 -18.41 -7.00
C LEU A 176 5.38 -17.38 -7.54
N ALA A 177 4.91 -16.29 -8.14
CA ALA A 177 5.79 -15.25 -8.67
C ALA A 177 6.59 -14.54 -7.55
N VAL A 178 5.95 -14.27 -6.41
CA VAL A 178 6.62 -13.67 -5.25
C VAL A 178 7.64 -14.65 -4.63
N ALA A 179 7.38 -15.97 -4.63
CA ALA A 179 8.36 -16.96 -4.20
C ALA A 179 9.62 -16.95 -5.10
N LEU A 180 9.43 -16.86 -6.42
CA LEU A 180 10.55 -16.71 -7.36
C LEU A 180 11.31 -15.40 -7.13
N TYR A 181 10.59 -14.29 -6.92
CA TYR A 181 11.19 -13.01 -6.56
C TYR A 181 11.99 -13.12 -5.24
N ALA A 182 11.43 -13.76 -4.23
CA ALA A 182 12.09 -13.98 -2.94
C ALA A 182 13.41 -14.75 -3.10
N ILE A 183 13.43 -15.83 -3.91
CA ILE A 183 14.64 -16.59 -4.20
C ILE A 183 15.73 -15.71 -4.84
N VAL A 184 15.34 -14.86 -5.80
CA VAL A 184 16.25 -13.92 -6.46
C VAL A 184 16.81 -12.92 -5.45
N ILE A 185 15.95 -12.27 -4.65
CA ILE A 185 16.39 -11.30 -3.64
C ILE A 185 17.27 -11.95 -2.58
N PHE A 186 16.90 -13.13 -2.10
CA PHE A 186 17.70 -13.90 -1.14
C PHE A 186 19.10 -14.24 -1.71
N ARG A 187 19.20 -14.55 -3.00
CA ARG A 187 20.48 -14.92 -3.63
C ARG A 187 21.40 -13.72 -3.85
N PHE A 188 20.85 -12.53 -4.10
CA PHE A 188 21.64 -11.37 -4.56
C PHE A 188 21.74 -10.23 -3.53
N THR A 189 21.08 -10.33 -2.37
CA THR A 189 21.11 -9.28 -1.35
C THR A 189 21.41 -9.85 0.03
N THR A 190 21.97 -9.03 0.91
CA THR A 190 22.38 -9.45 2.26
C THR A 190 21.28 -9.29 3.31
N LEU A 191 20.28 -8.45 3.07
CA LEU A 191 19.25 -8.16 4.08
C LEU A 191 18.44 -9.40 4.51
N PRO A 192 17.96 -10.28 3.60
CA PRO A 192 17.24 -11.49 4.00
C PRO A 192 18.10 -12.42 4.86
N HIS A 193 19.40 -12.52 4.57
CA HIS A 193 20.34 -13.32 5.37
C HIS A 193 20.51 -12.79 6.78
N ARG A 194 20.56 -11.45 6.95
CA ARG A 194 20.62 -10.83 8.27
C ARG A 194 19.34 -11.03 9.08
N LEU A 195 18.18 -11.00 8.42
CA LEU A 195 16.88 -11.14 9.06
C LEU A 195 16.53 -12.59 9.39
N PHE A 196 16.86 -13.53 8.52
CA PHE A 196 16.37 -14.90 8.56
C PHE A 196 17.47 -15.96 8.58
N GLY A 197 18.74 -15.56 8.46
CA GLY A 197 19.92 -16.46 8.39
C GLY A 197 20.18 -17.04 7.00
N ASP A 198 21.35 -17.67 6.83
CA ASP A 198 21.86 -18.14 5.53
C ASP A 198 21.37 -19.54 5.13
N SER A 199 20.54 -20.16 5.94
CA SER A 199 20.08 -21.54 5.76
C SER A 199 18.87 -21.61 4.82
N ILE A 200 18.55 -22.84 4.39
CA ILE A 200 17.30 -23.11 3.66
C ILE A 200 16.06 -22.71 4.48
N TYR A 201 16.12 -22.82 5.80
CA TYR A 201 15.06 -22.36 6.70
C TYR A 201 14.91 -20.84 6.63
N GLY A 202 16.02 -20.09 6.54
CA GLY A 202 16.00 -18.63 6.35
C GLY A 202 15.33 -18.25 5.04
N LEU A 203 15.63 -18.93 3.94
CA LEU A 203 14.93 -18.73 2.67
C LEU A 203 13.42 -19.00 2.80
N ILE A 204 13.03 -20.12 3.43
CA ILE A 204 11.61 -20.46 3.62
C ILE A 204 10.90 -19.37 4.44
N MET A 205 11.50 -18.92 5.52
CA MET A 205 10.93 -17.86 6.37
C MET A 205 10.80 -16.53 5.59
N PHE A 206 11.79 -16.19 4.76
CA PHE A 206 11.72 -15.01 3.90
C PHE A 206 10.60 -15.11 2.87
N VAL A 207 10.44 -16.27 2.21
CA VAL A 207 9.32 -16.52 1.28
C VAL A 207 7.98 -16.36 2.00
N VAL A 208 7.83 -16.93 3.19
CA VAL A 208 6.60 -16.81 4.00
C VAL A 208 6.34 -15.35 4.38
N ALA A 209 7.36 -14.59 4.76
CA ALA A 209 7.21 -13.16 5.06
C ALA A 209 6.71 -12.36 3.84
N LEU A 210 7.25 -12.62 2.64
CA LEU A 210 6.77 -11.96 1.42
C LEU A 210 5.37 -12.44 0.99
N TRP A 211 5.01 -13.69 1.27
CA TRP A 211 3.64 -14.18 1.06
C TRP A 211 2.65 -13.48 1.99
N LEU A 212 3.00 -13.25 3.25
CA LEU A 212 2.17 -12.44 4.16
C LEU A 212 1.99 -11.02 3.64
N LEU A 213 3.07 -10.35 3.17
CA LEU A 213 2.95 -9.05 2.52
C LEU A 213 2.03 -9.09 1.29
N THR A 214 2.11 -10.16 0.49
CA THR A 214 1.21 -10.36 -0.67
C THR A 214 -0.25 -10.49 -0.23
N CYS A 215 -0.53 -11.21 0.84
CA CYS A 215 -1.89 -11.31 1.39
C CYS A 215 -2.40 -9.93 1.84
N PHE A 216 -1.56 -9.14 2.51
CA PHE A 216 -1.93 -7.78 2.91
C PHE A 216 -2.10 -6.84 1.71
N SER A 217 -1.30 -6.98 0.63
CA SER A 217 -1.53 -6.21 -0.59
C SER A 217 -2.91 -6.47 -1.19
N ILE A 218 -3.34 -7.73 -1.19
CA ILE A 218 -4.69 -8.12 -1.65
C ILE A 218 -5.77 -7.51 -0.76
N LEU A 219 -5.56 -7.48 0.56
CA LEU A 219 -6.50 -6.86 1.51
C LEU A 219 -6.59 -5.34 1.31
N GLY A 220 -5.47 -4.67 1.01
CA GLY A 220 -5.44 -3.23 0.72
C GLY A 220 -6.31 -2.86 -0.49
N ASP A 221 -6.12 -3.55 -1.62
CA ASP A 221 -6.93 -3.37 -2.82
C ASP A 221 -8.42 -3.78 -2.58
N LEU A 222 -8.69 -4.84 -1.81
CA LEU A 222 -10.06 -5.22 -1.48
C LEU A 222 -10.75 -4.16 -0.61
N LEU A 223 -10.06 -3.57 0.38
CA LEU A 223 -10.62 -2.50 1.20
C LEU A 223 -10.96 -1.28 0.35
N GLU A 224 -10.02 -0.83 -0.49
CA GLU A 224 -10.28 0.31 -1.38
C GLU A 224 -11.42 0.00 -2.36
N SER A 225 -11.43 -1.18 -2.95
CA SER A 225 -12.52 -1.62 -3.81
C SER A 225 -13.87 -1.64 -3.08
N TRP A 226 -13.91 -2.10 -1.82
CA TRP A 226 -15.11 -2.06 -0.98
C TRP A 226 -15.58 -0.62 -0.76
N MET A 227 -14.68 0.29 -0.36
CA MET A 227 -15.00 1.71 -0.15
C MET A 227 -15.57 2.36 -1.42
N LYS A 228 -14.97 2.09 -2.58
CA LYS A 228 -15.49 2.56 -3.88
C LYS A 228 -16.90 2.06 -4.14
N ARG A 229 -17.20 0.76 -3.93
CA ARG A 229 -18.55 0.20 -4.14
C ARG A 229 -19.57 0.82 -3.20
N GLN A 230 -19.23 0.98 -1.92
CA GLN A 230 -20.11 1.64 -0.95
C GLN A 230 -20.39 3.10 -1.33
N ALA A 231 -19.40 3.82 -1.87
CA ALA A 231 -19.57 5.20 -2.34
C ALA A 231 -20.29 5.31 -3.70
N GLY A 232 -20.52 4.21 -4.42
CA GLY A 232 -21.06 4.21 -5.78
C GLY A 232 -20.05 4.66 -6.83
N LEU A 233 -18.75 4.59 -6.51
CA LEU A 233 -17.66 5.00 -7.37
C LEU A 233 -17.00 3.77 -8.04
N LYS A 234 -16.34 4.02 -9.15
CA LYS A 234 -15.50 3.02 -9.84
C LYS A 234 -14.03 3.28 -9.58
N ASP A 235 -13.59 4.51 -9.71
CA ASP A 235 -12.22 4.96 -9.52
C ASP A 235 -12.17 5.93 -8.33
N SER A 236 -11.06 6.01 -7.59
CA SER A 236 -10.92 6.89 -6.42
C SER A 236 -10.91 8.38 -6.81
N GLY A 237 -10.43 8.66 -8.02
CA GLY A 237 -10.32 10.01 -8.56
C GLY A 237 -9.97 10.02 -10.04
N SER A 238 -9.56 11.19 -10.54
CA SER A 238 -9.15 11.39 -11.93
C SER A 238 -7.82 12.15 -12.05
N VAL A 239 -7.01 12.12 -11.00
CA VAL A 239 -5.75 12.89 -10.93
C VAL A 239 -4.71 12.35 -11.92
N LEU A 240 -4.72 11.04 -12.18
CA LEU A 240 -3.76 10.40 -13.07
C LEU A 240 -4.43 10.07 -14.42
N PRO A 241 -4.07 10.79 -15.53
CA PRO A 241 -4.69 10.56 -16.83
C PRO A 241 -4.60 9.10 -17.29
N GLY A 242 -5.76 8.47 -17.49
CA GLY A 242 -5.87 7.05 -17.90
C GLY A 242 -5.62 6.02 -16.81
N HIS A 243 -5.30 6.46 -15.57
CA HIS A 243 -4.98 5.60 -14.43
C HIS A 243 -5.90 5.78 -13.21
N GLY A 244 -6.88 6.69 -13.26
CA GLY A 244 -7.78 6.94 -12.14
C GLY A 244 -7.17 7.87 -11.08
N GLY A 245 -7.43 7.61 -9.82
CA GLY A 245 -6.89 8.37 -8.70
C GLY A 245 -5.53 7.87 -8.21
N LEU A 246 -5.00 8.58 -7.22
CA LEU A 246 -3.79 8.20 -6.52
C LEU A 246 -4.02 6.95 -5.67
N LEU A 247 -5.14 6.89 -4.93
CA LEU A 247 -5.46 5.74 -4.09
C LEU A 247 -5.56 4.46 -4.92
N ASP A 248 -6.12 4.51 -6.14
CA ASP A 248 -6.14 3.37 -7.08
C ASP A 248 -4.74 2.84 -7.45
N ARG A 249 -3.66 3.54 -7.11
CA ARG A 249 -2.27 3.16 -7.40
C ARG A 249 -1.47 2.75 -6.18
N ILE A 250 -1.90 3.13 -5.00
CA ILE A 250 -1.20 2.86 -3.75
C ILE A 250 -2.02 2.01 -2.78
N ASP A 251 -3.22 1.59 -3.16
CA ASP A 251 -4.14 0.79 -2.35
C ASP A 251 -3.45 -0.41 -1.67
N ALA A 252 -2.76 -1.22 -2.43
CA ALA A 252 -1.95 -2.35 -1.92
C ALA A 252 -0.76 -1.90 -1.06
N LEU A 253 -0.19 -0.71 -1.33
CA LEU A 253 0.91 -0.16 -0.55
C LEU A 253 0.47 0.37 0.81
N THR A 254 -0.80 0.73 0.97
CA THR A 254 -1.34 1.26 2.22
C THR A 254 -1.32 0.23 3.36
N SER A 255 -1.39 -1.03 3.04
CA SER A 255 -1.25 -2.14 4.00
C SER A 255 0.19 -2.63 4.12
N THR A 256 0.89 -2.78 3.00
CA THR A 256 2.19 -3.44 2.96
C THR A 256 3.33 -2.59 3.53
N LEU A 257 3.37 -1.28 3.21
CA LEU A 257 4.46 -0.41 3.65
C LEU A 257 4.52 -0.22 5.17
N PRO A 258 3.42 0.07 5.89
CA PRO A 258 3.45 0.20 7.34
C PRO A 258 3.85 -1.10 8.05
N LEU A 259 3.39 -2.24 7.55
CA LEU A 259 3.71 -3.55 8.12
C LEU A 259 5.18 -3.92 7.89
N ALA A 260 5.69 -3.67 6.69
CA ALA A 260 7.11 -3.87 6.39
C ALA A 260 8.00 -2.95 7.23
N ALA A 261 7.66 -1.67 7.36
CA ALA A 261 8.39 -0.72 8.20
C ALA A 261 8.42 -1.17 9.66
N LEU A 262 7.29 -1.62 10.21
CA LEU A 262 7.20 -2.12 11.58
C LEU A 262 8.14 -3.32 11.82
N VAL A 263 8.12 -4.32 10.93
CA VAL A 263 8.99 -5.50 11.03
C VAL A 263 10.46 -5.09 10.97
N LEU A 264 10.83 -4.17 10.07
CA LEU A 264 12.21 -3.73 9.90
C LEU A 264 12.71 -2.90 11.09
N ILE A 265 11.85 -2.12 11.73
CA ILE A 265 12.17 -1.40 12.96
C ILE A 265 12.48 -2.41 14.09
N PHE A 266 11.62 -3.40 14.31
CA PHE A 266 11.85 -4.41 15.35
C PHE A 266 13.05 -5.32 15.06
N ALA A 267 13.44 -5.46 13.80
CA ALA A 267 14.65 -6.17 13.40
C ALA A 267 15.92 -5.32 13.44
N ASN A 268 15.84 -4.04 13.89
CA ASN A 268 16.93 -3.06 13.88
C ASN A 268 17.56 -2.79 12.50
N GLU A 269 16.83 -3.07 11.42
CA GLU A 269 17.26 -2.82 10.04
C GLU A 269 16.79 -1.45 9.52
N LEU A 270 15.92 -0.79 10.25
CA LEU A 270 15.45 0.56 10.00
C LEU A 270 15.66 1.35 11.30
N SER A 271 16.64 2.26 11.32
CA SER A 271 16.89 3.13 12.47
C SER A 271 15.75 4.13 12.61
N ILE A 272 15.25 4.23 13.80
CA ILE A 272 14.27 5.22 14.20
C ILE A 272 14.98 6.51 14.60
#